data_a4e3a9858395b849fb74653d7c00c6c2
#
_entry.id   a4e3a9858395b849fb74653d7c00c6c2
#
_cell.length_a   1.000
_cell.length_b   1.000
_cell.length_c   1.000
_cell.angle_alpha   90.00
_cell.angle_beta   90.00
_cell.angle_gamma   90.00
#
_symmetry.space_group_name_H-M   'P 1'
#
loop_
_entity.id
_entity.type
_entity.pdbx_description
1 polymer ?
#
loop_
_entity_poly.entity_id
_entity_poly.type
_entity_poly.pdbx_seq_one_letter_code
_entity_poly.pdbx_strand_id
1 'polypeptide(L)'
;MLDARSPLGGAAFDADGISLREAPDFTLTLYAGSAISLRREVGEMPDFGHSLQANRNTFFRTGPNQVLVLGPVIETRNCAAIALSSGRARIEVTGPKASLLLGAVAAIDFSPAAFGVNAFAQTAIHHTPVLIHALPGGVYHIYGLRSFAQNLWDWLVDAAHGLR
;
A
#
# COMPACT_ATOMS: atom_id res chain seq x y z
N MET A 1 -7.06 1.49 29.16
CA MET A 1 -6.50 0.91 27.93
C MET A 1 -7.06 1.71 26.75
N LEU A 2 -6.22 2.30 25.92
CA LEU A 2 -6.70 3.02 24.73
C LEU A 2 -7.00 1.99 23.66
N ASP A 3 -8.27 1.89 23.26
CA ASP A 3 -8.65 1.02 22.15
C ASP A 3 -8.07 1.55 20.83
N ALA A 4 -7.41 0.67 20.08
CA ALA A 4 -6.93 1.01 18.76
C ALA A 4 -8.14 1.23 17.83
N ARG A 5 -8.40 2.49 17.48
CA ARG A 5 -9.46 2.82 16.51
C ARG A 5 -8.90 2.87 15.11
N SER A 6 -9.70 2.38 14.17
CA SER A 6 -9.45 2.55 12.75
C SER A 6 -9.37 4.04 12.39
N PRO A 7 -8.41 4.48 11.53
CA PRO A 7 -8.25 5.88 11.18
C PRO A 7 -9.43 6.48 10.42
N LEU A 8 -10.21 5.67 9.73
CA LEU A 8 -11.37 6.09 8.94
C LEU A 8 -12.71 5.54 9.47
N GLY A 9 -12.68 4.81 10.61
CA GLY A 9 -13.90 4.28 11.23
C GLY A 9 -14.65 3.24 10.39
N GLY A 10 -13.97 2.53 9.49
CA GLY A 10 -14.59 1.57 8.58
C GLY A 10 -15.25 2.24 7.37
N ALA A 11 -14.74 3.39 6.93
CA ALA A 11 -15.30 4.14 5.81
C ALA A 11 -15.47 3.30 4.55
N ALA A 12 -16.58 3.52 3.86
CA ALA A 12 -16.96 2.87 2.63
C ALA A 12 -17.62 3.86 1.67
N PHE A 13 -17.30 3.75 0.38
CA PHE A 13 -17.86 4.58 -0.68
C PHE A 13 -18.03 3.76 -1.95
N ASP A 14 -19.17 3.89 -2.61
CA ASP A 14 -19.48 3.26 -3.90
C ASP A 14 -20.10 4.26 -4.84
N ALA A 15 -19.55 4.44 -6.01
CA ALA A 15 -20.12 5.24 -7.09
C ALA A 15 -19.56 4.84 -8.46
N ASP A 16 -20.43 4.74 -9.46
CA ASP A 16 -20.11 4.70 -10.90
C ASP A 16 -18.98 3.75 -11.33
N GLY A 17 -18.91 2.56 -10.73
CA GLY A 17 -17.90 1.56 -11.06
C GLY A 17 -16.58 1.74 -10.28
N ILE A 18 -16.61 2.46 -9.17
CA ILE A 18 -15.53 2.59 -8.19
C ILE A 18 -16.08 2.18 -6.83
N SER A 19 -15.31 1.38 -6.10
CA SER A 19 -15.55 1.08 -4.69
C SER A 19 -14.30 1.40 -3.89
N LEU A 20 -14.47 2.19 -2.83
CA LEU A 20 -13.44 2.50 -1.86
C LEU A 20 -13.83 1.89 -0.52
N ARG A 21 -12.89 1.25 0.16
CA ARG A 21 -13.08 0.68 1.50
C ARG A 21 -11.85 0.96 2.34
N GLU A 22 -12.06 1.34 3.59
CA GLU A 22 -10.99 1.18 4.55
C GLU A 22 -10.74 -0.31 4.78
N ALA A 23 -9.49 -0.73 4.71
CA ALA A 23 -9.06 -2.11 4.92
C ALA A 23 -8.15 -2.17 6.16
N PRO A 24 -8.71 -2.16 7.38
CA PRO A 24 -7.94 -2.26 8.61
C PRO A 24 -7.29 -3.65 8.74
N ASP A 25 -6.64 -3.92 9.87
CA ASP A 25 -6.11 -5.24 10.25
C ASP A 25 -5.03 -5.77 9.31
N PHE A 26 -3.93 -5.04 9.22
CA PHE A 26 -2.73 -5.50 8.53
C PHE A 26 -1.50 -5.32 9.42
N THR A 27 -0.54 -6.20 9.25
CA THR A 27 0.78 -6.06 9.85
C THR A 27 1.76 -5.59 8.80
N LEU A 28 2.42 -4.46 9.05
CA LEU A 28 3.37 -3.84 8.15
C LEU A 28 4.64 -3.52 8.91
N THR A 29 5.77 -4.08 8.47
CA THR A 29 7.08 -3.91 9.11
C THR A 29 8.11 -3.49 8.08
N LEU A 30 8.86 -2.44 8.38
CA LEU A 30 10.01 -2.03 7.58
C LEU A 30 11.25 -2.71 8.14
N TYR A 31 11.96 -3.44 7.29
CA TYR A 31 13.27 -4.01 7.59
C TYR A 31 14.35 -3.20 6.89
N ALA A 32 15.39 -2.83 7.65
CA ALA A 32 16.53 -2.07 7.16
C ALA A 32 17.84 -2.73 7.58
N GLY A 33 18.78 -2.86 6.64
CA GLY A 33 20.05 -3.53 6.87
C GLY A 33 20.86 -3.64 5.59
N SER A 34 22.03 -4.26 5.63
CA SER A 34 22.77 -4.54 4.41
C SER A 34 21.96 -5.48 3.49
N ALA A 35 22.19 -5.39 2.19
CA ALA A 35 21.50 -6.28 1.23
C ALA A 35 21.75 -7.79 1.54
N ILE A 36 22.92 -8.11 2.08
CA ILE A 36 23.27 -9.49 2.49
C ILE A 36 22.42 -9.90 3.70
N SER A 37 22.34 -9.03 4.74
CA SER A 37 21.56 -9.33 5.95
C SER A 37 20.07 -9.46 5.61
N LEU A 38 19.54 -8.56 4.76
CA LEU A 38 18.14 -8.61 4.32
C LEU A 38 17.82 -9.93 3.60
N ARG A 39 18.65 -10.35 2.64
CA ARG A 39 18.45 -11.63 1.93
C ARG A 39 18.54 -12.84 2.86
N ARG A 40 19.44 -12.80 3.83
CA ARG A 40 19.66 -13.91 4.76
C ARG A 40 18.56 -14.06 5.80
N GLU A 41 18.05 -12.94 6.34
CA GLU A 41 17.18 -12.94 7.52
C GLU A 41 15.71 -12.67 7.17
N VAL A 42 15.46 -11.83 6.17
CA VAL A 42 14.11 -11.46 5.76
C VAL A 42 13.61 -12.30 4.60
N GLY A 43 14.50 -12.64 3.67
CA GLY A 43 14.19 -13.50 2.53
C GLY A 43 14.59 -12.90 1.19
N GLU A 44 14.01 -13.44 0.13
CA GLU A 44 14.29 -12.98 -1.22
C GLU A 44 13.85 -11.53 -1.42
N MET A 45 14.72 -10.73 -2.05
CA MET A 45 14.46 -9.33 -2.33
C MET A 45 13.81 -9.21 -3.71
N PRO A 46 12.59 -8.66 -3.80
CA PRO A 46 11.96 -8.42 -5.09
C PRO A 46 12.72 -7.35 -5.88
N ASP A 47 12.43 -7.26 -7.17
CA ASP A 47 12.84 -6.13 -7.99
C ASP A 47 12.12 -4.85 -7.58
N PHE A 48 12.72 -3.70 -7.88
CA PHE A 48 12.05 -2.42 -7.66
C PHE A 48 10.78 -2.34 -8.50
N GLY A 49 9.71 -1.84 -7.90
CA GLY A 49 8.42 -1.68 -8.56
C GLY A 49 7.57 -2.95 -8.64
N HIS A 50 8.08 -4.11 -8.22
CA HIS A 50 7.32 -5.35 -8.16
C HIS A 50 7.37 -5.96 -6.76
N SER A 51 6.22 -6.41 -6.28
CA SER A 51 6.12 -7.13 -5.02
C SER A 51 6.37 -8.62 -5.23
N LEU A 52 6.88 -9.27 -4.19
CA LEU A 52 7.07 -10.71 -4.14
C LEU A 52 6.22 -11.29 -3.02
N GLN A 53 5.45 -12.33 -3.31
CA GLN A 53 4.69 -13.07 -2.30
C GLN A 53 5.42 -14.36 -1.94
N ALA A 54 5.77 -14.54 -0.68
CA ALA A 54 6.38 -15.75 -0.16
C ALA A 54 6.04 -15.94 1.33
N ASN A 55 5.79 -17.18 1.75
CA ASN A 55 5.60 -17.56 3.17
C ASN A 55 4.58 -16.70 3.94
N ARG A 56 3.42 -16.39 3.33
CA ARG A 56 2.34 -15.54 3.88
C ARG A 56 2.71 -14.06 3.98
N ASN A 57 3.85 -13.65 3.45
CA ASN A 57 4.30 -12.28 3.41
C ASN A 57 4.31 -11.74 1.98
N THR A 58 4.06 -10.44 1.86
CA THR A 58 4.29 -9.67 0.63
C THR A 58 5.43 -8.69 0.87
N PHE A 59 6.44 -8.76 0.02
CA PHE A 59 7.68 -7.99 0.13
C PHE A 59 7.68 -6.86 -0.91
N PHE A 60 8.04 -5.66 -0.48
CA PHE A 60 8.18 -4.47 -1.31
C PHE A 60 9.59 -3.90 -1.11
N ARG A 61 10.42 -3.94 -2.12
CA ARG A 61 11.73 -3.31 -2.05
C ARG A 61 11.60 -1.80 -2.19
N THR A 62 11.63 -1.09 -1.07
CA THR A 62 11.42 0.37 -1.01
C THR A 62 12.70 1.18 -1.09
N GLY A 63 13.85 0.52 -1.00
CA GLY A 63 15.17 1.15 -1.12
C GLY A 63 16.28 0.11 -1.29
N PRO A 64 17.52 0.56 -1.54
CA PRO A 64 18.67 -0.36 -1.70
C PRO A 64 18.86 -1.28 -0.50
N ASN A 65 18.66 -0.74 0.70
CA ASN A 65 18.88 -1.39 1.99
C ASN A 65 17.58 -1.46 2.82
N GLN A 66 16.43 -1.48 2.17
CA GLN A 66 15.13 -1.48 2.82
C GLN A 66 14.14 -2.38 2.09
N VAL A 67 13.39 -3.15 2.87
CA VAL A 67 12.24 -3.91 2.41
C VAL A 67 11.08 -3.70 3.37
N LEU A 68 9.94 -3.36 2.82
CA LEU A 68 8.67 -3.28 3.54
C LEU A 68 7.98 -4.63 3.40
N VAL A 69 7.52 -5.19 4.51
CA VAL A 69 6.88 -6.51 4.54
C VAL A 69 5.47 -6.38 5.10
N LEU A 70 4.51 -6.82 4.31
CA LEU A 70 3.11 -6.97 4.71
C LEU A 70 2.87 -8.43 5.06
N GLY A 71 2.48 -8.69 6.30
CA GLY A 71 2.23 -10.03 6.83
C GLY A 71 2.90 -10.29 8.18
N PRO A 72 3.00 -11.54 8.63
CA PRO A 72 3.63 -11.89 9.90
C PRO A 72 5.03 -11.30 10.07
N VAL A 73 5.33 -10.85 11.28
CA VAL A 73 6.65 -10.31 11.63
C VAL A 73 7.73 -11.39 11.47
N ILE A 74 8.84 -11.03 10.88
CA ILE A 74 10.02 -11.88 10.70
C ILE A 74 11.04 -11.48 11.77
N GLU A 75 11.45 -12.42 12.60
CA GLU A 75 12.49 -12.19 13.60
C GLU A 75 13.85 -12.03 12.94
N THR A 76 14.54 -10.94 13.24
CA THR A 76 15.86 -10.62 12.69
C THR A 76 16.86 -10.26 13.79
N ARG A 77 18.15 -10.50 13.53
CA ARG A 77 19.26 -10.18 14.45
C ARG A 77 20.16 -9.07 13.94
N ASN A 78 20.35 -8.99 12.63
CA ASN A 78 21.26 -8.04 11.98
C ASN A 78 20.52 -7.05 11.06
N CYS A 79 19.20 -7.05 11.09
CA CYS A 79 18.35 -6.06 10.42
C CYS A 79 17.52 -5.34 11.47
N ALA A 80 17.40 -4.02 11.31
CA ALA A 80 16.44 -3.25 12.10
C ALA A 80 15.03 -3.59 11.61
N ALA A 81 14.11 -3.85 12.54
CA ALA A 81 12.70 -4.07 12.26
C ALA A 81 11.87 -2.96 12.90
N ILE A 82 11.11 -2.23 12.09
CA ILE A 82 10.31 -1.08 12.50
C ILE A 82 8.84 -1.36 12.20
N ALA A 83 8.04 -1.52 13.23
CA ALA A 83 6.59 -1.71 13.09
C ALA A 83 5.92 -0.41 12.58
N LEU A 84 5.21 -0.50 11.45
CA LEU A 84 4.55 0.64 10.82
C LEU A 84 3.02 0.54 10.81
N SER A 85 2.44 -0.58 11.22
CA SER A 85 0.99 -0.84 11.16
C SER A 85 0.16 0.27 11.80
N SER A 86 0.52 0.70 13.00
CA SER A 86 -0.21 1.74 13.74
C SER A 86 -0.05 3.15 13.15
N GLY A 87 0.98 3.37 12.36
CA GLY A 87 1.28 4.65 11.69
C GLY A 87 0.71 4.75 10.27
N ARG A 88 0.03 3.72 9.79
CA ARG A 88 -0.50 3.65 8.43
C ARG A 88 -2.00 3.42 8.41
N ALA A 89 -2.63 3.89 7.34
CA ALA A 89 -3.97 3.52 6.91
C ALA A 89 -3.89 2.77 5.59
N ARG A 90 -4.76 1.81 5.38
CA ARG A 90 -4.91 1.10 4.12
C ARG A 90 -6.29 1.36 3.55
N ILE A 91 -6.33 1.81 2.31
CA ILE A 91 -7.56 1.98 1.53
C ILE A 91 -7.50 0.99 0.37
N GLU A 92 -8.55 0.20 0.22
CA GLU A 92 -8.77 -0.66 -0.92
C GLU A 92 -9.58 0.09 -1.98
N VAL A 93 -9.12 0.02 -3.22
CA VAL A 93 -9.79 0.59 -4.40
C VAL A 93 -10.10 -0.55 -5.35
N THR A 94 -11.38 -0.70 -5.72
CA THR A 94 -11.84 -1.74 -6.65
C THR A 94 -12.83 -1.18 -7.66
N GLY A 95 -13.13 -1.99 -8.67
CA GLY A 95 -14.12 -1.67 -9.69
C GLY A 95 -13.50 -1.38 -11.06
N PRO A 96 -14.31 -1.40 -12.12
CA PRO A 96 -13.84 -1.24 -13.50
C PRO A 96 -13.17 0.13 -13.79
N LYS A 97 -13.45 1.16 -13.00
CA LYS A 97 -12.83 2.47 -13.12
C LYS A 97 -11.71 2.72 -12.08
N ALA A 98 -11.28 1.71 -11.32
CA ALA A 98 -10.25 1.87 -10.28
C ALA A 98 -8.92 2.41 -10.83
N SER A 99 -8.43 1.86 -11.94
CA SER A 99 -7.20 2.35 -12.59
C SER A 99 -7.33 3.78 -13.13
N LEU A 100 -8.52 4.13 -13.62
CA LEU A 100 -8.82 5.49 -14.10
C LEU A 100 -8.80 6.49 -12.94
N LEU A 101 -9.43 6.13 -11.80
CA LEU A 101 -9.38 6.95 -10.59
C LEU A 101 -7.94 7.20 -10.14
N LEU A 102 -7.14 6.13 -10.05
CA LEU A 102 -5.75 6.25 -9.62
C LEU A 102 -4.90 7.11 -10.58
N GLY A 103 -5.11 6.96 -11.89
CA GLY A 103 -4.46 7.79 -12.91
C GLY A 103 -4.85 9.28 -12.86
N ALA A 104 -6.04 9.60 -12.32
CA ALA A 104 -6.47 10.98 -12.13
C ALA A 104 -5.84 11.65 -10.89
N VAL A 105 -5.45 10.88 -9.87
CA VAL A 105 -4.98 11.42 -8.58
C VAL A 105 -3.48 11.23 -8.33
N ALA A 106 -2.80 10.35 -9.07
CA ALA A 106 -1.37 10.08 -8.92
C ALA A 106 -0.67 10.14 -10.29
N ALA A 107 0.57 10.65 -10.31
CA ALA A 107 1.35 10.83 -11.52
C ALA A 107 2.03 9.52 -11.97
N ILE A 108 1.23 8.47 -12.18
CA ILE A 108 1.68 7.13 -12.62
C ILE A 108 0.70 6.64 -13.69
N ASP A 109 1.21 5.90 -14.67
CA ASP A 109 0.38 5.17 -15.63
C ASP A 109 -0.12 3.87 -14.99
N PHE A 110 -1.42 3.84 -14.68
CA PHE A 110 -2.11 2.66 -14.13
C PHE A 110 -2.73 1.77 -15.21
N SER A 111 -2.33 1.91 -16.46
CA SER A 111 -2.74 0.96 -17.50
C SER A 111 -2.25 -0.46 -17.14
N PRO A 112 -2.97 -1.53 -17.49
CA PRO A 112 -2.56 -2.90 -17.21
C PRO A 112 -1.18 -3.27 -17.77
N ALA A 113 -0.73 -2.60 -18.82
CA ALA A 113 0.58 -2.81 -19.43
C ALA A 113 1.71 -2.18 -18.60
N ALA A 114 1.47 -1.03 -17.96
CA ALA A 114 2.47 -0.30 -17.20
C ALA A 114 2.44 -0.65 -15.70
N PHE A 115 1.25 -0.91 -15.14
CA PHE A 115 1.05 -1.19 -13.72
C PHE A 115 0.21 -2.47 -13.55
N GLY A 116 0.81 -3.60 -13.90
CA GLY A 116 0.17 -4.92 -13.84
C GLY A 116 0.09 -5.48 -12.41
N VAL A 117 -0.44 -6.69 -12.30
CA VAL A 117 -0.53 -7.42 -11.02
C VAL A 117 0.84 -7.54 -10.36
N ASN A 118 0.89 -7.34 -9.05
CA ASN A 118 2.08 -7.27 -8.20
C ASN A 118 2.97 -6.04 -8.45
N ALA A 119 2.62 -5.13 -9.36
CA ALA A 119 3.29 -3.84 -9.42
C ALA A 119 3.02 -3.03 -8.15
N PHE A 120 4.01 -2.29 -7.68
CA PHE A 120 3.83 -1.31 -6.64
C PHE A 120 4.66 -0.05 -6.94
N ALA A 121 4.21 1.07 -6.41
CA ALA A 121 4.92 2.33 -6.52
C ALA A 121 4.82 3.15 -5.23
N GLN A 122 5.93 3.80 -4.88
CA GLN A 122 5.93 4.87 -3.91
C GLN A 122 5.73 6.19 -4.67
N THR A 123 4.65 6.88 -4.36
CA THR A 123 4.22 8.11 -5.05
C THR A 123 3.51 9.04 -4.07
N ALA A 124 2.80 10.02 -4.58
CA ALA A 124 1.91 10.86 -3.80
C ALA A 124 0.54 10.96 -4.47
N ILE A 125 -0.51 10.97 -3.66
CA ILE A 125 -1.84 11.41 -4.05
C ILE A 125 -2.01 12.81 -3.49
N HIS A 126 -2.24 13.78 -4.38
CA HIS A 126 -2.12 15.20 -4.05
C HIS A 126 -0.74 15.48 -3.41
N HIS A 127 -0.65 15.79 -2.14
CA HIS A 127 0.61 15.99 -1.42
C HIS A 127 0.90 14.91 -0.38
N THR A 128 0.07 13.87 -0.30
CA THR A 128 0.20 12.80 0.68
C THR A 128 1.03 11.65 0.12
N PRO A 129 2.20 11.33 0.71
CA PRO A 129 3.00 10.18 0.30
C PRO A 129 2.24 8.88 0.53
N VAL A 130 2.22 8.02 -0.49
CA VAL A 130 1.56 6.73 -0.45
C VAL A 130 2.41 5.65 -1.11
N LEU A 131 2.16 4.39 -0.74
CA LEU A 131 2.53 3.22 -1.53
C LEU A 131 1.24 2.65 -2.13
N ILE A 132 1.23 2.46 -3.44
CA ILE A 132 0.11 1.82 -4.16
C ILE A 132 0.57 0.47 -4.65
N HIS A 133 -0.24 -0.57 -4.42
CA HIS A 133 0.04 -1.95 -4.79
C HIS A 133 -1.11 -2.52 -5.60
N ALA A 134 -0.82 -3.05 -6.79
CA ALA A 134 -1.79 -3.72 -7.65
C ALA A 134 -1.89 -5.21 -7.30
N LEU A 135 -3.10 -5.66 -7.04
CA LEU A 135 -3.47 -7.03 -6.72
C LEU A 135 -4.22 -7.68 -7.88
N PRO A 136 -4.37 -9.01 -7.89
CA PRO A 136 -5.24 -9.69 -8.86
C PRO A 136 -6.68 -9.16 -8.82
N GLY A 137 -7.36 -9.20 -9.96
CA GLY A 137 -8.78 -8.81 -10.04
C GLY A 137 -9.03 -7.30 -10.14
N GLY A 138 -8.02 -6.49 -10.45
CA GLY A 138 -8.19 -5.04 -10.55
C GLY A 138 -8.36 -4.34 -9.19
N VAL A 139 -7.84 -4.96 -8.16
CA VAL A 139 -7.81 -4.44 -6.78
C VAL A 139 -6.53 -3.68 -6.55
N TYR A 140 -6.62 -2.53 -5.92
CA TYR A 140 -5.46 -1.74 -5.50
C TYR A 140 -5.52 -1.45 -4.01
N HIS A 141 -4.38 -1.61 -3.33
CA HIS A 141 -4.21 -1.16 -1.95
C HIS A 141 -3.36 0.10 -1.91
N ILE A 142 -3.85 1.11 -1.23
CA ILE A 142 -3.14 2.37 -0.98
C ILE A 142 -2.75 2.40 0.49
N TYR A 143 -1.47 2.49 0.78
CA TYR A 143 -0.93 2.64 2.14
C TYR A 143 -0.47 4.08 2.34
N GLY A 144 -1.19 4.84 3.12
CA GLY A 144 -0.88 6.23 3.46
C GLY A 144 -0.52 6.40 4.93
N LEU A 145 -0.06 7.58 5.33
CA LEU A 145 0.14 7.92 6.73
C LEU A 145 -1.21 8.02 7.45
N ARG A 146 -1.31 7.43 8.63
CA ARG A 146 -2.53 7.46 9.46
C ARG A 146 -3.02 8.88 9.73
N SER A 147 -2.10 9.81 9.98
CA SER A 147 -2.43 11.22 10.25
C SER A 147 -3.06 11.96 9.06
N PHE A 148 -2.88 11.45 7.85
CA PHE A 148 -3.45 12.01 6.62
C PHE A 148 -4.57 11.14 6.04
N ALA A 149 -5.00 10.10 6.75
CA ALA A 149 -5.98 9.13 6.23
C ALA A 149 -7.28 9.79 5.79
N GLN A 150 -7.85 10.70 6.60
CA GLN A 150 -9.08 11.40 6.26
C GLN A 150 -8.92 12.29 5.02
N ASN A 151 -7.83 13.04 4.95
CA ASN A 151 -7.55 13.89 3.79
C ASN A 151 -7.37 13.07 2.50
N LEU A 152 -6.64 11.94 2.60
CA LEU A 152 -6.46 11.01 1.49
C LEU A 152 -7.80 10.42 1.02
N TRP A 153 -8.66 10.04 1.96
CA TRP A 153 -9.99 9.52 1.69
C TRP A 153 -10.86 10.54 0.95
N ASP A 154 -10.93 11.77 1.47
CA ASP A 154 -11.74 12.86 0.90
C ASP A 154 -11.29 13.17 -0.53
N TRP A 155 -9.98 13.18 -0.80
CA TRP A 155 -9.44 13.36 -2.16
C TRP A 155 -9.84 12.23 -3.12
N LEU A 156 -9.82 10.99 -2.67
CA LEU A 156 -10.22 9.85 -3.49
C LEU A 156 -11.72 9.88 -3.79
N VAL A 157 -12.55 10.23 -2.81
CA VAL A 157 -14.01 10.35 -2.98
C VAL A 157 -14.36 11.51 -3.93
N ASP A 158 -13.71 12.67 -3.76
CA ASP A 158 -13.93 13.82 -4.63
C ASP A 158 -13.53 13.51 -6.08
N ALA A 159 -12.38 12.90 -6.29
CA ALA A 159 -11.94 12.48 -7.61
C ALA A 159 -12.87 11.44 -8.23
N ALA A 160 -13.40 10.49 -7.44
CA ALA A 160 -14.38 9.51 -7.92
C ALA A 160 -15.67 10.16 -8.40
N HIS A 161 -16.16 11.22 -7.72
CA HIS A 161 -17.31 12.00 -8.18
C HIS A 161 -17.04 12.72 -9.50
N GLY A 162 -15.80 13.11 -9.76
CA GLY A 162 -15.39 13.81 -11.00
C GLY A 162 -15.29 12.89 -12.24
N LEU A 163 -15.27 11.58 -12.07
CA LEU A 163 -15.11 10.58 -13.14
C LEU A 163 -16.45 10.10 -13.77
N ARG A 164 -17.44 10.95 -13.80
CA ARG A 164 -18.77 10.67 -14.39
C ARG A 164 -18.72 10.55 -15.92
#